data_33c4c46b4c724175ba81cf02c94a7fb8
#
_entry.id   33c4c46b4c724175ba81cf02c94a7fb8
#
_cell.length_a   1.000
_cell.length_b   1.000
_cell.length_c   1.000
_cell.angle_alpha   90.00
_cell.angle_beta   90.00
_cell.angle_gamma   90.00
#
_symmetry.space_group_name_H-M   'P 1'
#
loop_
_entity.id
_entity.type
_entity.pdbx_description
1 polymer ?
#
loop_
_entity_poly.entity_id
_entity_poly.type
_entity_poly.pdbx_seq_one_letter_code
_entity_poly.pdbx_strand_id
1 'polypeptide(L)'
;MKLMIFKWEGNSYGISLDKLQSANNHIKNIKKIHPFFQDFKIPKKTTSLALKSGYFFPTQEMPKIEEVEMENNNDLPYLSGEKVIGYFNTFSDNKKSFGLILDDM
;
A
#
# COMPACT_ATOMS: atom_id res chain seq x y z
N MET A 1 -5.64 -3.36 -14.01
CA MET A 1 -6.00 -3.44 -12.59
C MET A 1 -6.06 -2.06 -11.98
N LYS A 2 -7.14 -1.73 -11.34
CA LYS A 2 -7.27 -0.44 -10.63
C LYS A 2 -6.79 -0.58 -9.20
N LEU A 3 -5.85 0.28 -8.82
CA LEU A 3 -5.28 0.29 -7.48
C LEU A 3 -5.50 1.63 -6.80
N MET A 4 -5.63 1.58 -5.49
CA MET A 4 -5.40 2.74 -4.65
C MET A 4 -3.91 2.77 -4.33
N ILE A 5 -3.23 3.79 -4.83
CA ILE A 5 -1.78 3.95 -4.64
C ILE A 5 -1.54 4.93 -3.51
N PHE A 6 -0.68 4.56 -2.59
CA PHE A 6 -0.34 5.40 -1.43
C PHE A 6 1.17 5.34 -1.18
N LYS A 7 1.66 6.29 -0.43
CA LYS A 7 3.08 6.38 -0.09
C LYS A 7 3.30 6.24 1.41
N TRP A 8 4.40 5.60 1.76
CA TRP A 8 4.88 5.48 3.12
C TRP A 8 6.40 5.38 3.12
N GLU A 9 7.05 6.28 3.88
CA GLU A 9 8.53 6.31 4.05
C GLU A 9 9.27 6.28 2.71
N GLY A 10 8.80 7.08 1.74
CA GLY A 10 9.44 7.22 0.45
C GLY A 10 9.15 6.12 -0.55
N ASN A 11 8.39 5.10 -0.17
CA ASN A 11 8.04 4.00 -1.06
C ASN A 11 6.59 4.12 -1.50
N SER A 12 6.29 3.58 -2.68
CA SER A 12 4.93 3.51 -3.20
C SER A 12 4.36 2.11 -3.01
N TYR A 13 3.08 2.07 -2.65
CA TYR A 13 2.35 0.82 -2.44
C TYR A 13 1.00 0.91 -3.11
N GLY A 14 0.42 -0.23 -3.43
CA GLY A 14 -0.92 -0.28 -3.99
C GLY A 14 -1.75 -1.39 -3.38
N ILE A 15 -3.04 -1.15 -3.34
CA ILE A 15 -4.04 -2.14 -2.91
C ILE A 15 -5.19 -2.14 -3.92
N SER A 16 -5.69 -3.31 -4.25
CA SER A 16 -6.83 -3.42 -5.14
C SER A 16 -8.05 -2.69 -4.57
N LEU A 17 -8.76 -1.95 -5.42
CA LEU A 17 -9.91 -1.17 -4.96
C LEU A 17 -11.00 -2.02 -4.33
N ASP A 18 -11.16 -3.26 -4.75
CA ASP A 18 -12.17 -4.15 -4.18
C ASP A 18 -11.84 -4.58 -2.75
N LYS A 19 -10.61 -4.36 -2.30
CA LYS A 19 -10.18 -4.64 -0.92
C LYS A 19 -10.28 -3.42 -0.01
N LEU A 20 -10.50 -2.24 -0.58
CA LEU A 20 -10.57 -0.99 0.15
C LEU A 20 -11.97 -0.77 0.71
N GLN A 21 -12.08 -0.45 1.99
CA GLN A 21 -13.34 -0.06 2.61
C GLN A 21 -13.53 1.44 2.58
N SER A 22 -12.53 2.21 3.00
CA SER A 22 -12.59 3.67 2.96
C SER A 22 -11.19 4.27 3.00
N ALA A 23 -11.09 5.53 2.58
CA ALA A 23 -9.85 6.27 2.56
C ALA A 23 -9.90 7.45 3.54
N ASN A 24 -8.73 8.03 3.82
CA ASN A 24 -8.58 9.22 4.68
C ASN A 24 -9.11 9.03 6.10
N ASN A 25 -8.95 7.83 6.64
CA ASN A 25 -9.29 7.56 8.02
C ASN A 25 -8.12 7.87 8.95
N HIS A 26 -8.43 8.20 10.22
CA HIS A 26 -7.40 8.28 11.25
C HIS A 26 -7.25 6.91 11.90
N ILE A 27 -5.99 6.55 12.20
CA ILE A 27 -5.71 5.28 12.87
C ILE A 27 -6.14 5.40 14.33
N LYS A 28 -7.17 4.64 14.70
CA LYS A 28 -7.71 4.63 16.08
C LYS A 28 -7.07 3.56 16.95
N ASN A 29 -6.56 2.50 16.33
CA ASN A 29 -5.98 1.38 17.06
C ASN A 29 -4.77 0.85 16.29
N ILE A 30 -3.59 1.06 16.85
CA ILE A 30 -2.33 0.66 16.19
C ILE A 30 -2.22 -0.86 16.01
N LYS A 31 -2.96 -1.64 16.81
CA LYS A 31 -2.99 -3.10 16.65
C LYS A 31 -3.68 -3.53 15.36
N LYS A 32 -4.44 -2.64 14.74
CA LYS A 32 -5.10 -2.88 13.46
C LYS A 32 -4.27 -2.49 12.25
N ILE A 33 -3.04 -2.03 12.47
CA ILE A 33 -2.12 -1.78 11.36
C ILE A 33 -1.81 -3.12 10.68
N HIS A 34 -1.84 -3.11 9.35
CA HIS A 34 -1.55 -4.30 8.55
C HIS A 34 -0.16 -4.85 8.91
N PRO A 35 0.01 -6.18 9.00
CA PRO A 35 1.29 -6.78 9.41
C PRO A 35 2.51 -6.31 8.65
N PHE A 36 2.37 -5.96 7.37
CA PHE A 36 3.47 -5.43 6.57
C PHE A 36 4.09 -4.17 7.19
N PHE A 37 3.29 -3.36 7.89
CA PHE A 37 3.72 -2.08 8.45
C PHE A 37 3.93 -2.12 9.96
N GLN A 38 3.87 -3.28 10.59
CA GLN A 38 3.96 -3.37 12.05
C GLN A 38 5.33 -2.95 12.61
N ASP A 39 6.39 -3.10 11.83
CA ASP A 39 7.73 -2.72 12.24
C ASP A 39 8.03 -1.23 12.06
N PHE A 40 7.12 -0.50 11.40
CA PHE A 40 7.28 0.93 11.20
C PHE A 40 6.77 1.69 12.43
N LYS A 41 7.44 2.80 12.74
CA LYS A 41 6.97 3.71 13.76
C LYS A 41 5.92 4.64 13.17
N ILE A 42 4.69 4.55 13.67
CA ILE A 42 3.56 5.27 13.09
C ILE A 42 3.12 6.37 14.04
N PRO A 43 3.20 7.66 13.62
CA PRO A 43 2.75 8.80 14.43
C PRO A 43 1.24 8.74 14.70
N LYS A 44 0.82 9.31 15.83
CA LYS A 44 -0.57 9.26 16.30
C LYS A 44 -1.59 9.86 15.33
N LYS A 45 -1.22 10.88 14.57
CA LYS A 45 -2.13 11.59 13.66
C LYS A 45 -1.98 11.15 12.21
N THR A 46 -1.49 9.94 11.99
CA THR A 46 -1.31 9.41 10.64
C THR A 46 -2.66 9.12 9.99
N THR A 47 -2.82 9.58 8.76
CA THR A 47 -3.97 9.16 7.94
C THR A 47 -3.79 7.73 7.48
N SER A 48 -4.87 7.08 7.07
CA SER A 48 -4.83 5.66 6.72
C SER A 48 -5.90 5.29 5.70
N LEU A 49 -5.67 4.14 5.07
CA LEU A 49 -6.66 3.45 4.27
C LEU A 49 -7.24 2.30 5.11
N ALA A 50 -8.55 2.25 5.24
CA ALA A 50 -9.22 1.15 5.92
C ALA A 50 -9.55 0.04 4.93
N LEU A 51 -9.17 -1.18 5.26
CA LEU A 51 -9.37 -2.34 4.41
C LEU A 51 -10.58 -3.14 4.86
N LYS A 52 -11.19 -3.89 3.94
CA LYS A 52 -12.32 -4.76 4.26
C LYS A 52 -11.95 -5.87 5.24
N SER A 53 -10.66 -6.23 5.31
CA SER A 53 -10.16 -7.20 6.28
C SER A 53 -10.17 -6.70 7.73
N GLY A 54 -10.33 -5.38 7.93
CA GLY A 54 -10.25 -4.75 9.24
C GLY A 54 -8.90 -4.12 9.55
N TYR A 55 -7.91 -4.36 8.72
CA TYR A 55 -6.59 -3.72 8.87
C TYR A 55 -6.57 -2.32 8.27
N PHE A 56 -5.55 -1.55 8.66
CA PHE A 56 -5.29 -0.21 8.12
C PHE A 56 -3.90 -0.17 7.49
N PHE A 57 -3.79 0.56 6.39
CA PHE A 57 -2.49 0.96 5.83
C PHE A 57 -2.22 2.41 6.20
N PRO A 58 -1.03 2.74 6.77
CA PRO A 58 -0.68 4.14 7.02
C PRO A 58 -0.36 4.85 5.70
N THR A 59 -0.71 6.13 5.61
CA THR A 59 -0.43 6.92 4.40
C THR A 59 0.23 8.25 4.77
N GLN A 60 1.10 8.77 3.90
CA GLN A 60 1.77 10.05 4.11
C GLN A 60 1.31 11.13 3.15
N GLU A 61 0.91 10.78 1.96
CA GLU A 61 0.36 11.72 1.00
C GLU A 61 -1.05 11.29 0.64
N MET A 62 -1.78 12.16 -0.06
CA MET A 62 -3.13 11.81 -0.50
C MET A 62 -3.05 10.62 -1.46
N PRO A 63 -3.73 9.51 -1.16
CA PRO A 63 -3.76 8.36 -2.05
C PRO A 63 -4.43 8.69 -3.38
N LYS A 64 -4.04 7.98 -4.43
CA LYS A 64 -4.58 8.15 -5.78
C LYS A 64 -5.06 6.84 -6.33
N ILE A 65 -6.10 6.89 -7.16
CA ILE A 65 -6.60 5.73 -7.89
C ILE A 65 -5.96 5.75 -9.27
N GLU A 66 -5.29 4.67 -9.65
CA GLU A 66 -4.67 4.55 -10.96
C GLU A 66 -4.90 3.17 -11.56
N GLU A 67 -5.00 3.13 -12.89
CA GLU A 67 -4.98 1.89 -13.63
C GLU A 67 -3.54 1.49 -13.90
N VAL A 68 -3.13 0.29 -13.47
CA VAL A 68 -1.76 -0.17 -13.63
C VAL A 68 -1.74 -1.61 -14.14
N GLU A 69 -0.62 -2.02 -14.70
CA GLU A 69 -0.35 -3.42 -15.01
C GLU A 69 0.44 -4.02 -13.85
N MET A 70 -0.06 -5.13 -13.32
CA MET A 70 0.64 -5.84 -12.27
C MET A 70 1.73 -6.72 -12.89
N GLU A 71 2.96 -6.51 -12.43
CA GLU A 71 4.07 -7.38 -12.77
C GLU A 71 4.18 -8.50 -11.74
N ASN A 72 4.62 -9.66 -12.20
CA ASN A 72 4.75 -10.81 -11.32
C ASN A 72 5.98 -10.67 -10.44
N ASN A 73 5.82 -10.87 -9.13
CA ASN A 73 6.92 -10.75 -8.17
C ASN A 73 7.94 -11.90 -8.26
N ASN A 74 7.76 -12.87 -9.16
CA ASN A 74 8.74 -13.93 -9.39
C ASN A 74 10.09 -13.38 -9.87
N ASP A 75 10.07 -12.22 -10.52
CA ASP A 75 11.30 -11.57 -10.99
C ASP A 75 12.02 -10.81 -9.87
N LEU A 76 11.37 -10.66 -8.71
CA LEU A 76 11.90 -9.94 -7.55
C LEU A 76 11.74 -10.80 -6.29
N PRO A 77 12.43 -11.95 -6.22
CA PRO A 77 12.21 -12.90 -5.12
C PRO A 77 12.51 -12.33 -3.74
N TYR A 78 13.43 -11.37 -3.65
CA TYR A 78 13.75 -10.73 -2.37
C TYR A 78 12.64 -9.80 -1.87
N LEU A 79 11.70 -9.42 -2.74
CA LEU A 79 10.53 -8.64 -2.36
C LEU A 79 9.31 -9.53 -2.11
N SER A 80 9.41 -10.82 -2.45
CA SER A 80 8.29 -11.74 -2.25
C SER A 80 8.09 -11.99 -0.77
N GLY A 81 6.83 -11.98 -0.37
CA GLY A 81 6.41 -12.29 0.98
C GLY A 81 4.94 -12.58 0.94
N GLU A 82 4.39 -13.12 2.02
CA GLU A 82 2.97 -13.46 2.06
C GLU A 82 2.06 -12.27 1.81
N LYS A 83 2.54 -11.05 2.06
CA LYS A 83 1.75 -9.83 1.97
C LYS A 83 1.95 -9.08 0.66
N VAL A 84 2.90 -9.49 -0.18
CA VAL A 84 3.19 -8.84 -1.45
C VAL A 84 2.74 -9.77 -2.58
N ILE A 85 1.79 -9.32 -3.40
CA ILE A 85 1.25 -10.13 -4.48
C ILE A 85 1.82 -9.76 -5.84
N GLY A 86 2.53 -8.64 -5.94
CA GLY A 86 3.14 -8.22 -7.20
C GLY A 86 3.72 -6.83 -7.06
N TYR A 87 4.12 -6.26 -8.18
CA TYR A 87 4.61 -4.89 -8.21
C TYR A 87 4.09 -4.17 -9.45
N PHE A 88 4.20 -2.85 -9.44
CA PHE A 88 3.80 -2.02 -10.58
C PHE A 88 4.86 -0.95 -10.81
N ASN A 89 4.93 -0.47 -12.05
CA ASN A 89 5.84 0.61 -12.40
C ASN A 89 5.15 1.95 -12.26
N THR A 90 5.88 2.94 -11.77
CA THR A 90 5.40 4.30 -11.64
C THR A 90 6.43 5.25 -12.21
N PHE A 91 5.99 6.41 -12.66
CA PHE A 91 6.86 7.45 -13.22
C PHE A 91 6.66 8.73 -12.43
N SER A 92 7.76 9.32 -12.01
CA SER A 92 7.78 10.61 -11.33
C SER A 92 8.99 11.37 -11.76
N ASP A 93 8.80 12.63 -12.20
CA ASP A 93 9.89 13.51 -12.67
C ASP A 93 10.78 12.83 -13.72
N ASN A 94 10.16 12.12 -14.68
CA ASN A 94 10.83 11.36 -15.75
C ASN A 94 11.69 10.20 -15.24
N LYS A 95 11.56 9.83 -13.98
CA LYS A 95 12.24 8.67 -13.41
C LYS A 95 11.27 7.52 -13.24
N LYS A 96 11.71 6.34 -13.69
CA LYS A 96 10.96 5.11 -13.47
C LYS A 96 11.27 4.59 -12.09
N SER A 97 10.22 4.31 -11.31
CA SER A 97 10.33 3.62 -10.04
C SER A 97 9.27 2.53 -9.98
N PHE A 98 9.25 1.77 -8.90
CA PHE A 98 8.24 0.73 -8.75
C PHE A 98 7.58 0.83 -7.38
N GLY A 99 6.37 0.26 -7.29
CA GLY A 99 5.66 0.12 -6.05
C GLY A 99 5.25 -1.32 -5.83
N LEU A 100 4.97 -1.68 -4.59
CA LEU A 100 4.55 -3.03 -4.23
C LEU A 100 3.04 -3.08 -4.10
N ILE A 101 2.45 -4.15 -4.65
CA ILE A 101 1.02 -4.41 -4.51
C ILE A 101 0.86 -5.35 -3.32
N LEU A 102 0.08 -4.92 -2.33
CA LEU A 102 -0.08 -5.65 -1.07
C LEU A 102 -1.41 -6.39 -1.02
N ASP A 103 -1.42 -7.50 -0.29
CA ASP A 103 -2.64 -8.20 0.06
C ASP A 103 -3.29 -7.49 1.26
N ASP A 104 -4.60 -7.65 1.41
CA ASP A 104 -5.35 -7.03 2.51
C ASP A 104 -5.28 -7.84 3.82
N MET A 105 -4.67 -9.01 3.77
CA MET A 105 -4.53 -9.84 4.98
C MET A 105 -3.08 -10.13 5.33
#